data_6b19d164c5f4486679f56a80777deab8
#
_entry.id   6b19d164c5f4486679f56a80777deab8
#
_cell.length_a   1.000
_cell.length_b   1.000
_cell.length_c   1.000
_cell.angle_alpha   90.00
_cell.angle_beta   90.00
_cell.angle_gamma   90.00
#
_symmetry.space_group_name_H-M   'P 1'
#
loop_
_entity.id
_entity.type
_entity.pdbx_description
1 polymer ?
#
loop_
_entity_poly.entity_id
_entity_poly.type
_entity_poly.pdbx_seq_one_letter_code
_entity_poly.pdbx_strand_id
1 'polypeptide(L)'
;MRRQDWTRLRALIEERCLKISDKPFKLSNGALSNYYFDCKNITLDGEGLSLIAEAFLEEIQKLHQQPKAIGGLTMGADFITAAVALRSFEREMHIQGSIVRKEPKKHGTMLRIENELDRGTPIVVIDDVMTTGNSTLQACEEFKAAGYRIVGIIVLIDREEGGKAELEKRFGKVKAIFITSDFPKAVKAVEQLRTTKGKIAAAA
;
A
#
# COMPACT_ATOMS: atom_id res chain seq x y z
N MET A 1 -6.08 -11.26 13.67
CA MET A 1 -7.37 -10.52 13.77
C MET A 1 -8.55 -11.49 13.84
N ARG A 2 -9.63 -11.13 14.56
CA ARG A 2 -10.89 -11.89 14.55
C ARG A 2 -11.61 -11.66 13.21
N ARG A 3 -12.49 -12.60 12.83
CA ARG A 3 -13.28 -12.48 11.56
C ARG A 3 -14.09 -11.18 11.49
N GLN A 4 -14.65 -10.74 12.61
CA GLN A 4 -15.40 -9.47 12.68
C GLN A 4 -14.54 -8.24 12.40
N ASP A 5 -13.26 -8.23 12.80
CA ASP A 5 -12.34 -7.12 12.58
C ASP A 5 -11.99 -6.99 11.08
N TRP A 6 -11.80 -8.13 10.39
CA TRP A 6 -11.62 -8.17 8.94
C TRP A 6 -12.84 -7.62 8.20
N THR A 7 -14.04 -8.03 8.62
CA THR A 7 -15.30 -7.52 8.05
C THR A 7 -15.45 -6.03 8.27
N ARG A 8 -15.12 -5.55 9.48
CA ARG A 8 -15.18 -4.13 9.82
C ARG A 8 -14.19 -3.30 9.02
N LEU A 9 -12.94 -3.74 8.89
CA LEU A 9 -11.93 -3.05 8.09
C LEU A 9 -12.36 -2.93 6.63
N ARG A 10 -12.86 -4.02 6.01
CA ARG A 10 -13.38 -3.99 4.65
C ARG A 10 -14.53 -3.01 4.49
N ALA A 11 -15.48 -2.99 5.44
CA ALA A 11 -16.60 -2.05 5.41
C ALA A 11 -16.12 -0.60 5.50
N LEU A 12 -15.20 -0.27 6.42
CA LEU A 12 -14.61 1.06 6.53
C LEU A 12 -13.93 1.51 5.24
N ILE A 13 -13.18 0.62 4.58
CA ILE A 13 -12.56 0.91 3.29
C ILE A 13 -13.62 1.24 2.23
N GLU A 14 -14.64 0.40 2.09
CA GLU A 14 -15.69 0.63 1.08
C GLU A 14 -16.52 1.88 1.37
N GLU A 15 -16.84 2.17 2.62
CA GLU A 15 -17.68 3.29 3.03
C GLU A 15 -16.94 4.64 2.99
N ARG A 16 -15.68 4.66 3.43
CA ARG A 16 -14.95 5.92 3.67
C ARG A 16 -13.86 6.20 2.66
N CYS A 17 -13.20 5.17 2.10
CA CYS A 17 -12.09 5.36 1.17
C CYS A 17 -12.53 5.34 -0.29
N LEU A 18 -13.49 4.47 -0.65
CA LEU A 18 -13.91 4.32 -2.03
C LEU A 18 -14.71 5.54 -2.48
N LYS A 19 -14.18 6.25 -3.48
CA LYS A 19 -14.85 7.36 -4.18
C LYS A 19 -15.21 6.89 -5.59
N ILE A 20 -16.46 7.08 -5.98
CA ILE A 20 -16.97 6.76 -7.33
C ILE A 20 -17.52 8.04 -7.93
N SER A 21 -17.24 8.31 -9.20
CA SER A 21 -17.71 9.50 -9.89
C SER A 21 -17.94 9.21 -11.37
N ASP A 22 -18.98 9.84 -11.94
CA ASP A 22 -19.23 9.82 -13.39
C ASP A 22 -18.16 10.60 -14.16
N LYS A 23 -17.52 11.60 -13.51
CA LYS A 23 -16.36 12.31 -14.05
C LYS A 23 -15.09 11.57 -13.60
N PRO A 24 -14.25 11.12 -14.56
CA PRO A 24 -13.05 10.36 -14.22
C PRO A 24 -12.07 11.15 -13.32
N PHE A 25 -11.54 10.49 -12.31
CA PHE A 25 -10.38 10.98 -11.54
C PHE A 25 -9.11 10.78 -12.37
N LYS A 26 -8.18 11.73 -12.30
CA LYS A 26 -6.81 11.57 -12.79
C LYS A 26 -5.96 10.96 -11.69
N LEU A 27 -5.46 9.75 -11.91
CA LEU A 27 -4.60 9.03 -10.98
C LEU A 27 -3.16 9.56 -11.01
N SER A 28 -2.34 9.19 -10.04
CA SER A 28 -0.92 9.59 -9.93
C SER A 28 -0.08 9.17 -11.15
N ASN A 29 -0.45 8.08 -11.82
CA ASN A 29 0.18 7.60 -13.06
C ASN A 29 -0.37 8.28 -14.33
N GLY A 30 -1.26 9.29 -14.19
CA GLY A 30 -1.90 10.00 -15.29
C GLY A 30 -3.12 9.30 -15.91
N ALA A 31 -3.40 8.07 -15.56
CA ALA A 31 -4.58 7.33 -16.04
C ALA A 31 -5.87 7.93 -15.50
N LEU A 32 -6.96 7.77 -16.26
CA LEU A 32 -8.32 8.17 -15.85
C LEU A 32 -9.05 6.95 -15.27
N SER A 33 -9.71 7.16 -14.13
CA SER A 33 -10.51 6.14 -13.46
C SER A 33 -11.80 6.73 -12.88
N ASN A 34 -12.91 6.00 -12.95
CA ASN A 34 -14.18 6.43 -12.33
C ASN A 34 -14.26 6.07 -10.85
N TYR A 35 -13.24 5.41 -10.29
CA TYR A 35 -13.14 5.16 -8.88
C TYR A 35 -11.73 5.39 -8.36
N TYR A 36 -11.63 5.71 -7.08
CA TYR A 36 -10.39 6.00 -6.40
C TYR A 36 -10.51 5.58 -4.93
N PHE A 37 -9.45 4.98 -4.37
CA PHE A 37 -9.37 4.71 -2.94
C PHE A 37 -8.54 5.82 -2.26
N ASP A 38 -9.18 6.61 -1.40
CA ASP A 38 -8.51 7.59 -0.54
C ASP A 38 -8.36 7.03 0.87
N CYS A 39 -7.30 6.25 1.07
CA CYS A 39 -7.06 5.57 2.34
C CYS A 39 -6.76 6.53 3.50
N LYS A 40 -6.44 7.80 3.23
CA LYS A 40 -6.25 8.81 4.29
C LYS A 40 -7.47 8.98 5.20
N ASN A 41 -8.67 8.71 4.67
CA ASN A 41 -9.90 8.76 5.45
C ASN A 41 -9.98 7.70 6.57
N ILE A 42 -9.14 6.66 6.53
CA ILE A 42 -9.04 5.64 7.58
C ILE A 42 -7.64 5.52 8.18
N THR A 43 -6.58 5.90 7.45
CA THR A 43 -5.22 5.92 8.03
C THR A 43 -5.00 7.12 8.97
N LEU A 44 -5.86 8.13 8.93
CA LEU A 44 -5.91 9.26 9.87
C LEU A 44 -7.04 9.11 10.92
N ASP A 45 -7.69 7.95 10.97
CA ASP A 45 -8.75 7.61 11.92
C ASP A 45 -8.26 6.50 12.84
N GLY A 46 -8.50 6.63 14.14
CA GLY A 46 -7.94 5.71 15.13
C GLY A 46 -8.45 4.28 15.00
N GLU A 47 -9.75 4.06 14.69
CA GLU A 47 -10.30 2.72 14.47
C GLU A 47 -9.69 2.10 13.20
N GLY A 48 -9.74 2.85 12.09
CA GLY A 48 -9.24 2.38 10.81
C GLY A 48 -7.76 2.05 10.85
N LEU A 49 -6.94 2.96 11.38
CA LEU A 49 -5.50 2.77 11.49
C LEU A 49 -5.12 1.61 12.40
N SER A 50 -5.84 1.43 13.53
CA SER A 50 -5.63 0.29 14.43
C SER A 50 -5.88 -1.04 13.72
N LEU A 51 -7.01 -1.16 12.99
CA LEU A 51 -7.34 -2.37 12.23
C LEU A 51 -6.34 -2.63 11.09
N ILE A 52 -5.89 -1.59 10.41
CA ILE A 52 -4.85 -1.69 9.36
C ILE A 52 -3.55 -2.23 9.97
N ALA A 53 -3.08 -1.65 11.08
CA ALA A 53 -1.85 -2.11 11.73
C ALA A 53 -1.91 -3.59 12.12
N GLU A 54 -3.06 -4.04 12.67
CA GLU A 54 -3.30 -5.43 12.99
C GLU A 54 -3.25 -6.34 11.75
N ALA A 55 -3.86 -5.91 10.65
CA ALA A 55 -3.86 -6.67 9.40
C ALA A 55 -2.45 -6.82 8.83
N PHE A 56 -1.65 -5.74 8.85
CA PHE A 56 -0.26 -5.80 8.41
C PHE A 56 0.58 -6.72 9.31
N LEU A 57 0.45 -6.63 10.64
CA LEU A 57 1.18 -7.50 11.57
C LEU A 57 0.83 -8.97 11.37
N GLU A 58 -0.45 -9.28 11.11
CA GLU A 58 -0.85 -10.66 10.81
C GLU A 58 -0.19 -11.20 9.54
N GLU A 59 -0.07 -10.38 8.48
CA GLU A 59 0.62 -10.79 7.26
C GLU A 59 2.15 -10.85 7.43
N ILE A 60 2.73 -9.95 8.22
CA ILE A 60 4.16 -9.96 8.57
C ILE A 60 4.52 -11.26 9.30
N GLN A 61 3.70 -11.71 10.25
CA GLN A 61 3.96 -12.96 10.98
C GLN A 61 3.99 -14.21 10.09
N LYS A 62 3.35 -14.16 8.92
CA LYS A 62 3.35 -15.26 7.93
C LYS A 62 4.59 -15.27 7.03
N LEU A 63 5.44 -14.26 7.11
CA LEU A 63 6.65 -14.18 6.31
C LEU A 63 7.69 -15.23 6.77
N HIS A 64 8.39 -15.81 5.82
CA HIS A 64 9.44 -16.79 6.07
C HIS A 64 10.57 -16.21 6.95
N GLN A 65 10.89 -14.95 6.71
CA GLN A 65 11.85 -14.18 7.48
C GLN A 65 11.17 -12.99 8.13
N GLN A 66 11.30 -12.90 9.44
CA GLN A 66 10.74 -11.78 10.18
C GLN A 66 11.52 -10.50 9.89
N PRO A 67 10.84 -9.39 9.56
CA PRO A 67 11.49 -8.11 9.32
C PRO A 67 11.94 -7.48 10.65
N LYS A 68 12.98 -6.64 10.58
CA LYS A 68 13.34 -5.69 11.62
C LYS A 68 12.87 -4.27 11.32
N ALA A 69 12.42 -4.06 10.08
CA ALA A 69 11.88 -2.76 9.66
C ALA A 69 10.68 -2.92 8.72
N ILE A 70 9.89 -1.86 8.66
CA ILE A 70 8.76 -1.68 7.74
C ILE A 70 8.82 -0.28 7.16
N GLY A 71 8.42 -0.10 5.91
CA GLY A 71 8.37 1.23 5.31
C GLY A 71 7.95 1.25 3.86
N GLY A 72 7.84 2.44 3.30
CA GLY A 72 7.43 2.64 1.92
C GLY A 72 7.58 4.08 1.49
N LEU A 73 6.99 4.44 0.36
CA LEU A 73 7.03 5.79 -0.18
C LEU A 73 6.02 6.70 0.55
N THR A 74 6.50 7.88 0.95
CA THR A 74 5.61 8.92 1.50
C THR A 74 4.57 9.34 0.43
N MET A 75 3.32 9.64 0.74
CA MET A 75 2.62 9.76 2.01
C MET A 75 1.79 8.49 2.33
N GLY A 76 1.59 7.59 1.35
CA GLY A 76 0.74 6.40 1.50
C GLY A 76 1.19 5.47 2.63
N ALA A 77 2.51 5.29 2.76
CA ALA A 77 3.08 4.38 3.75
C ALA A 77 3.23 4.97 5.16
N ASP A 78 3.26 6.30 5.32
CA ASP A 78 3.73 6.95 6.55
C ASP A 78 2.92 6.55 7.80
N PHE A 79 1.61 6.72 7.73
CA PHE A 79 0.72 6.44 8.88
C PHE A 79 0.69 4.95 9.22
N ILE A 80 0.67 4.10 8.20
CA ILE A 80 0.68 2.64 8.36
C ILE A 80 2.00 2.20 9.00
N THR A 81 3.13 2.72 8.52
CA THR A 81 4.46 2.45 9.09
C THR A 81 4.52 2.80 10.56
N ALA A 82 4.08 4.01 10.93
CA ALA A 82 4.08 4.46 12.32
C ALA A 82 3.18 3.58 13.21
N ALA A 83 1.98 3.25 12.74
CA ALA A 83 1.05 2.43 13.49
C ALA A 83 1.53 0.99 13.68
N VAL A 84 2.11 0.39 12.63
CA VAL A 84 2.68 -0.97 12.70
C VAL A 84 3.89 -0.99 13.63
N ALA A 85 4.77 0.03 13.57
CA ALA A 85 5.93 0.13 14.47
C ALA A 85 5.48 0.21 15.93
N LEU A 86 4.52 1.09 16.24
CA LEU A 86 3.95 1.22 17.60
C LEU A 86 3.33 -0.10 18.08
N ARG A 87 2.46 -0.69 17.26
CA ARG A 87 1.77 -1.93 17.62
C ARG A 87 2.72 -3.12 17.72
N SER A 88 3.80 -3.15 16.92
CA SER A 88 4.85 -4.18 17.01
C SER A 88 5.60 -4.09 18.35
N PHE A 89 5.86 -2.88 18.86
CA PHE A 89 6.48 -2.68 20.15
C PHE A 89 5.61 -3.22 21.29
N GLU A 90 4.31 -2.94 21.28
CA GLU A 90 3.35 -3.47 22.25
C GLU A 90 3.28 -5.01 22.26
N ARG A 91 3.74 -5.66 21.18
CA ARG A 91 3.81 -7.12 21.01
C ARG A 91 5.22 -7.69 21.10
N GLU A 92 6.18 -6.93 21.57
CA GLU A 92 7.58 -7.33 21.72
C GLU A 92 8.26 -7.76 20.40
N MET A 93 7.72 -7.35 19.24
CA MET A 93 8.28 -7.64 17.91
C MET A 93 9.36 -6.64 17.50
N HIS A 94 9.31 -5.41 18.00
CA HIS A 94 10.29 -4.34 17.80
C HIS A 94 10.63 -4.04 16.33
N ILE A 95 9.62 -3.86 15.49
CA ILE A 95 9.79 -3.50 14.08
C ILE A 95 9.94 -1.98 13.97
N GLN A 96 11.02 -1.49 13.38
CA GLN A 96 11.27 -0.06 13.19
C GLN A 96 10.60 0.46 11.91
N GLY A 97 10.16 1.73 11.92
CA GLY A 97 9.68 2.41 10.71
C GLY A 97 10.83 3.04 9.93
N SER A 98 10.76 3.01 8.60
CA SER A 98 11.68 3.73 7.70
C SER A 98 10.91 4.23 6.48
N ILE A 99 11.02 5.52 6.13
CA ILE A 99 10.20 6.16 5.10
C ILE A 99 11.05 6.64 3.94
N VAL A 100 10.60 6.35 2.72
CA VAL A 100 11.20 6.87 1.49
C VAL A 100 10.50 8.16 1.08
N ARG A 101 11.26 9.22 0.89
CA ARG A 101 10.79 10.52 0.41
C ARG A 101 10.65 10.51 -1.12
N LYS A 102 9.68 11.25 -1.65
CA LYS A 102 9.55 11.46 -3.11
C LYS A 102 10.74 12.21 -3.70
N GLU A 103 11.28 13.17 -2.93
CA GLU A 103 12.43 13.98 -3.33
C GLU A 103 13.55 13.88 -2.29
N PRO A 104 14.82 13.98 -2.73
CA PRO A 104 15.96 14.04 -1.82
C PRO A 104 15.86 15.21 -0.86
N LYS A 105 16.54 15.11 0.28
CA LYS A 105 16.75 16.28 1.17
C LYS A 105 17.54 17.33 0.41
N LYS A 106 17.11 18.60 0.52
CA LYS A 106 17.85 19.74 -0.06
C LYS A 106 19.12 20.08 0.72
N HIS A 107 19.24 19.57 1.94
CA HIS A 107 20.38 19.81 2.85
C HIS A 107 20.70 18.52 3.62
N GLY A 108 21.97 18.33 3.99
CA GLY A 108 22.46 17.15 4.72
C GLY A 108 22.87 16.01 3.80
N THR A 109 22.57 14.77 4.19
CA THR A 109 23.04 13.55 3.52
C THR A 109 22.49 13.30 2.12
N MET A 110 21.62 14.17 1.59
CA MET A 110 20.90 14.02 0.31
C MET A 110 20.14 12.69 0.14
N LEU A 111 20.03 11.91 1.20
CA LEU A 111 19.35 10.63 1.18
C LEU A 111 17.83 10.80 1.17
N ARG A 112 17.17 9.86 0.51
CA ARG A 112 15.69 9.82 0.42
C ARG A 112 15.04 9.05 1.55
N ILE A 113 15.82 8.52 2.49
CA ILE A 113 15.32 7.67 3.58
C ILE A 113 15.33 8.45 4.89
N GLU A 114 14.20 8.44 5.57
CA GLU A 114 14.06 8.88 6.95
C GLU A 114 14.15 7.66 7.86
N ASN A 115 14.84 7.81 9.01
CA ASN A 115 15.24 6.74 9.91
C ASN A 115 16.10 5.70 9.17
N GLU A 116 17.34 6.10 8.87
CA GLU A 116 18.33 5.20 8.27
C GLU A 116 18.69 4.08 9.24
N LEU A 117 18.75 2.87 8.72
CA LEU A 117 19.06 1.66 9.47
C LEU A 117 20.34 1.01 8.91
N ASP A 118 20.88 0.04 9.64
CA ASP A 118 22.08 -0.68 9.23
C ASP A 118 21.90 -1.43 7.91
N ARG A 119 22.98 -1.49 7.12
CA ARG A 119 22.99 -2.30 5.89
C ARG A 119 22.70 -3.77 6.22
N GLY A 120 21.93 -4.42 5.37
CA GLY A 120 21.48 -5.80 5.59
C GLY A 120 20.21 -5.92 6.43
N THR A 121 19.67 -4.81 6.98
CA THR A 121 18.42 -4.84 7.74
C THR A 121 17.30 -5.46 6.88
N PRO A 122 16.62 -6.51 7.40
CA PRO A 122 15.47 -7.10 6.71
C PRO A 122 14.27 -6.16 6.85
N ILE A 123 13.73 -5.70 5.70
CA ILE A 123 12.62 -4.75 5.63
C ILE A 123 11.44 -5.32 4.85
N VAL A 124 10.22 -5.05 5.33
CA VAL A 124 8.98 -5.19 4.56
C VAL A 124 8.62 -3.86 3.92
N VAL A 125 8.43 -3.86 2.62
CA VAL A 125 7.97 -2.67 1.89
C VAL A 125 6.45 -2.66 1.84
N ILE A 126 5.85 -1.50 2.12
CA ILE A 126 4.40 -1.35 2.18
C ILE A 126 3.89 -0.19 1.32
N ASP A 127 2.62 -0.27 0.96
CA ASP A 127 1.87 0.83 0.34
C ASP A 127 0.41 0.76 0.78
N ASP A 128 -0.32 1.89 0.71
CA ASP A 128 -1.75 1.92 1.00
C ASP A 128 -2.55 1.41 -0.21
N VAL A 129 -2.29 1.93 -1.41
CA VAL A 129 -3.01 1.55 -2.63
C VAL A 129 -2.05 1.35 -3.80
N MET A 130 -1.94 0.12 -4.25
CA MET A 130 -1.16 -0.24 -5.42
C MET A 130 -2.02 -0.24 -6.69
N THR A 131 -1.60 0.50 -7.71
CA THR A 131 -2.14 0.47 -9.08
C THR A 131 -1.13 -0.26 -9.99
N THR A 132 -0.27 0.51 -10.65
CA THR A 132 0.84 -0.01 -11.47
C THR A 132 2.07 -0.41 -10.65
N GLY A 133 2.06 -0.15 -9.35
CA GLY A 133 3.15 -0.48 -8.44
C GLY A 133 4.35 0.47 -8.45
N ASN A 134 4.30 1.59 -9.19
CA ASN A 134 5.44 2.50 -9.34
C ASN A 134 5.92 3.09 -8.00
N SER A 135 5.02 3.46 -7.08
CA SER A 135 5.38 3.97 -5.75
C SER A 135 6.10 2.92 -4.93
N THR A 136 5.53 1.73 -4.90
CA THR A 136 6.10 0.56 -4.20
C THR A 136 7.44 0.16 -4.81
N LEU A 137 7.56 0.17 -6.15
CA LEU A 137 8.80 -0.11 -6.87
C LEU A 137 9.90 0.89 -6.49
N GLN A 138 9.58 2.19 -6.50
CA GLN A 138 10.52 3.23 -6.10
C GLN A 138 11.00 3.01 -4.66
N ALA A 139 10.10 2.70 -3.72
CA ALA A 139 10.50 2.41 -2.34
C ALA A 139 11.43 1.19 -2.25
N CYS A 140 11.14 0.12 -3.00
CA CYS A 140 11.99 -1.07 -3.06
C CYS A 140 13.40 -0.74 -3.57
N GLU A 141 13.51 0.07 -4.63
CA GLU A 141 14.80 0.46 -5.22
C GLU A 141 15.62 1.32 -4.27
N GLU A 142 15.01 2.30 -3.60
CA GLU A 142 15.70 3.15 -2.62
C GLU A 142 16.18 2.33 -1.41
N PHE A 143 15.37 1.44 -0.85
CA PHE A 143 15.80 0.57 0.25
C PHE A 143 16.91 -0.39 -0.18
N LYS A 144 16.82 -0.96 -1.38
CA LYS A 144 17.89 -1.80 -1.94
C LYS A 144 19.19 -1.02 -2.14
N ALA A 145 19.11 0.21 -2.67
CA ALA A 145 20.27 1.09 -2.84
C ALA A 145 20.94 1.44 -1.50
N ALA A 146 20.15 1.63 -0.43
CA ALA A 146 20.64 1.81 0.93
C ALA A 146 21.24 0.53 1.53
N GLY A 147 21.10 -0.60 0.84
CA GLY A 147 21.65 -1.89 1.27
C GLY A 147 20.72 -2.70 2.17
N TYR A 148 19.44 -2.36 2.26
CA TYR A 148 18.46 -3.16 3.01
C TYR A 148 18.07 -4.41 2.22
N ARG A 149 17.63 -5.43 2.94
CA ARG A 149 17.19 -6.67 2.36
C ARG A 149 15.66 -6.77 2.41
N ILE A 150 15.02 -6.64 1.26
CA ILE A 150 13.57 -6.76 1.16
C ILE A 150 13.16 -8.21 1.43
N VAL A 151 12.35 -8.45 2.45
CA VAL A 151 11.87 -9.77 2.87
C VAL A 151 10.40 -10.00 2.56
N GLY A 152 9.69 -8.98 2.10
CA GLY A 152 8.31 -9.04 1.64
C GLY A 152 7.81 -7.69 1.16
N ILE A 153 6.76 -7.72 0.38
CA ILE A 153 5.99 -6.54 -0.03
C ILE A 153 4.54 -6.79 0.36
N ILE A 154 3.94 -5.87 1.11
CA ILE A 154 2.56 -5.97 1.57
C ILE A 154 1.85 -4.66 1.25
N VAL A 155 0.72 -4.71 0.55
CA VAL A 155 -0.09 -3.53 0.24
C VAL A 155 -1.48 -3.68 0.86
N LEU A 156 -2.07 -2.56 1.31
CA LEU A 156 -3.41 -2.61 1.88
C LEU A 156 -4.44 -2.96 0.80
N ILE A 157 -4.38 -2.29 -0.36
CA ILE A 157 -5.30 -2.53 -1.47
C ILE A 157 -4.50 -2.68 -2.78
N ASP A 158 -4.69 -3.80 -3.48
CA ASP A 158 -4.27 -3.97 -4.87
C ASP A 158 -5.45 -3.66 -5.79
N ARG A 159 -5.28 -2.69 -6.68
CA ARG A 159 -6.31 -2.32 -7.66
C ARG A 159 -6.39 -3.25 -8.87
N GLU A 160 -5.56 -4.31 -8.90
CA GLU A 160 -5.52 -5.32 -9.98
C GLU A 160 -5.18 -4.69 -11.36
N GLU A 161 -4.34 -3.64 -11.35
CA GLU A 161 -3.89 -2.92 -12.56
C GLU A 161 -2.47 -3.31 -13.01
N GLY A 162 -2.03 -4.51 -12.63
CA GLY A 162 -0.77 -5.12 -13.09
C GLY A 162 0.46 -4.88 -12.20
N GLY A 163 0.38 -3.99 -11.22
CA GLY A 163 1.51 -3.66 -10.33
C GLY A 163 2.07 -4.86 -9.59
N LYS A 164 1.21 -5.77 -9.13
CA LYS A 164 1.62 -7.00 -8.44
C LYS A 164 2.58 -7.85 -9.29
N ALA A 165 2.19 -8.13 -10.53
CA ALA A 165 2.99 -8.96 -11.42
C ALA A 165 4.36 -8.34 -11.73
N GLU A 166 4.43 -7.01 -11.86
CA GLU A 166 5.69 -6.30 -12.11
C GLU A 166 6.64 -6.37 -10.90
N LEU A 167 6.12 -6.16 -9.70
CA LEU A 167 6.90 -6.24 -8.47
C LEU A 167 7.37 -7.67 -8.17
N GLU A 168 6.51 -8.67 -8.41
CA GLU A 168 6.85 -10.08 -8.18
C GLU A 168 8.01 -10.58 -9.04
N LYS A 169 8.12 -10.10 -10.28
CA LYS A 169 9.27 -10.41 -11.17
C LYS A 169 10.61 -9.94 -10.59
N ARG A 170 10.62 -8.87 -9.81
CA ARG A 170 11.86 -8.21 -9.37
C ARG A 170 12.20 -8.47 -7.91
N PHE A 171 11.21 -8.62 -7.05
CA PHE A 171 11.38 -8.65 -5.59
C PHE A 171 10.72 -9.87 -4.92
N GLY A 172 10.10 -10.77 -5.70
CA GLY A 172 9.42 -11.93 -5.16
C GLY A 172 7.99 -11.62 -4.72
N LYS A 173 7.42 -12.48 -3.88
CA LYS A 173 5.99 -12.49 -3.56
C LYS A 173 5.47 -11.16 -3.00
N VAL A 174 4.41 -10.65 -3.60
CA VAL A 174 3.64 -9.49 -3.14
C VAL A 174 2.32 -9.96 -2.52
N LYS A 175 2.05 -9.50 -1.31
CA LYS A 175 0.78 -9.75 -0.61
C LYS A 175 -0.09 -8.50 -0.65
N ALA A 176 -1.31 -8.64 -1.17
CA ALA A 176 -2.37 -7.67 -0.96
C ALA A 176 -3.25 -8.12 0.20
N ILE A 177 -3.60 -7.20 1.10
CA ILE A 177 -4.55 -7.44 2.18
C ILE A 177 -5.96 -7.50 1.60
N PHE A 178 -6.28 -6.57 0.71
CA PHE A 178 -7.50 -6.55 -0.09
C PHE A 178 -7.17 -6.34 -1.57
N ILE A 179 -8.09 -6.76 -2.43
CA ILE A 179 -8.06 -6.50 -3.88
C ILE A 179 -9.35 -5.76 -4.28
N THR A 180 -9.36 -5.09 -5.43
CA THR A 180 -10.57 -4.38 -5.92
C THR A 180 -11.79 -5.29 -5.93
N SER A 181 -11.62 -6.55 -6.29
CA SER A 181 -12.70 -7.55 -6.35
C SER A 181 -13.35 -7.86 -4.98
N ASP A 182 -12.74 -7.49 -3.86
CA ASP A 182 -13.32 -7.60 -2.51
C ASP A 182 -14.38 -6.53 -2.22
N PHE A 183 -14.50 -5.50 -3.08
CA PHE A 183 -15.38 -4.34 -2.90
C PHE A 183 -16.47 -4.30 -3.98
N PRO A 184 -17.72 -4.75 -3.70
CA PRO A 184 -18.79 -4.83 -4.71
C PRO A 184 -19.08 -3.51 -5.42
N LYS A 185 -18.98 -2.37 -4.71
CA LYS A 185 -19.19 -1.05 -5.33
C LYS A 185 -18.08 -0.69 -6.32
N ALA A 186 -16.83 -1.04 -6.03
CA ALA A 186 -15.71 -0.83 -6.95
C ALA A 186 -15.84 -1.72 -8.20
N VAL A 187 -16.23 -2.98 -8.03
CA VAL A 187 -16.48 -3.90 -9.15
C VAL A 187 -17.51 -3.32 -10.11
N LYS A 188 -18.65 -2.85 -9.61
CA LYS A 188 -19.69 -2.20 -10.43
C LYS A 188 -19.14 -0.98 -11.20
N ALA A 189 -18.32 -0.15 -10.58
CA ALA A 189 -17.70 1.01 -11.23
C ALA A 189 -16.73 0.60 -12.36
N VAL A 190 -15.98 -0.48 -12.19
CA VAL A 190 -15.09 -1.05 -13.23
C VAL A 190 -15.90 -1.57 -14.42
N GLU A 191 -17.00 -2.28 -14.18
CA GLU A 191 -17.87 -2.82 -15.22
C GLU A 191 -18.52 -1.71 -16.05
N GLN A 192 -19.01 -0.65 -15.41
CA GLN A 192 -19.56 0.52 -16.09
C GLN A 192 -18.56 1.18 -17.03
N LEU A 193 -17.30 1.32 -16.59
CA LEU A 193 -16.21 1.84 -17.42
C LEU A 193 -15.96 1.00 -18.67
N ARG A 194 -15.94 -0.32 -18.53
CA ARG A 194 -15.72 -1.25 -19.65
C ARG A 194 -16.84 -1.13 -20.67
N THR A 195 -18.07 -1.06 -20.20
CA THR A 195 -19.26 -0.91 -21.07
C THR A 195 -19.26 0.41 -21.83
N THR A 196 -18.87 1.51 -21.17
CA THR A 196 -18.79 2.85 -21.80
C THR A 196 -17.67 2.91 -22.83
N LYS A 197 -16.49 2.38 -22.53
CA LYS A 197 -15.37 2.32 -23.49
C LYS A 197 -15.70 1.44 -24.71
N GLY A 198 -16.37 0.31 -24.50
CA GLY A 198 -16.84 -0.55 -25.60
C GLY A 198 -17.84 0.15 -26.52
N LYS A 199 -18.75 0.96 -25.99
CA LYS A 199 -19.73 1.75 -26.81
C LYS A 199 -19.03 2.86 -27.62
N ILE A 200 -18.02 3.53 -27.05
CA ILE A 200 -17.24 4.58 -27.75
C ILE A 200 -16.41 3.96 -28.87
N ALA A 201 -15.75 2.82 -28.62
CA ALA A 201 -14.95 2.12 -29.62
C ALA A 201 -15.78 1.50 -30.76
N ALA A 202 -17.06 1.17 -30.51
CA ALA A 202 -17.98 0.66 -31.51
C ALA A 202 -18.67 1.78 -32.34
N ALA A 203 -18.56 3.04 -31.89
CA ALA A 203 -19.14 4.21 -32.56
C ALA A 203 -18.10 5.05 -33.34
N ALA A 204 -16.82 4.69 -33.29
CA ALA A 204 -15.70 5.28 -34.02
C ALA A 204 -15.23 4.38 -35.18
#